data_fc546f62557ca1634b13520869ca273c
#
_entry.id   fc546f62557ca1634b13520869ca273c
#
_cell.length_a   1.000
_cell.length_b   1.000
_cell.length_c   1.000
_cell.angle_alpha   90.00
_cell.angle_beta   90.00
_cell.angle_gamma   90.00
#
_symmetry.space_group_name_H-M   'P 1'
#
loop_
_entity.id
_entity.type
_entity.pdbx_description
1 polymer ?
#
loop_
_entity_poly.entity_id
_entity_poly.type
_entity_poly.pdbx_seq_one_letter_code
_entity_poly.pdbx_strand_id
1 'polypeptide(L)'
;MFDWFKGGKAPQPRKGMPSPRLDEAEFKRRFRSQFQDQAFDPLQEELDRIAHAAWTAYEQSRKSPRTRKAGPGFADPNYDLAVDWIAAHEAVKSAQQRHDDSSNPASILLINGSSRSEHTCPGEMSKSFRLAEIAHEVFASAEGIETNILDLSRLASEYGRKIYPCKACFSTAAALCHWPCSCYPNYSLGQTQDWMNDIYPLWVAAHGIMIITPVNWYHTSSPLKLMIDRLVCADGGNPDPTRTHGKDAVAAKKLELAGWDYPRHLAGRLFSVVVHGDVEGAENVRRSLSDWLRFMRLCPAGPTAELDRYIGYWKPYATSHDELDADTAIQEEVRNAARTLLEGVMAKRSGQFVAAGEELSSPRQK
;
A
#
# COMPACT_ATOMS: atom_id res chain seq x y z
N MET A 1 11.31 9.14 33.73
CA MET A 1 11.62 8.64 32.39
C MET A 1 12.58 7.47 32.52
N PHE A 2 12.24 6.35 32.00
CA PHE A 2 12.61 4.99 32.41
C PHE A 2 14.11 4.68 32.41
N ASP A 3 14.66 4.50 33.60
CA ASP A 3 16.05 4.05 33.88
C ASP A 3 16.24 2.53 33.65
N TRP A 4 15.38 1.91 32.87
CA TRP A 4 15.32 0.46 32.65
C TRP A 4 16.48 -0.11 31.83
N PHE A 5 17.30 0.74 31.21
CA PHE A 5 18.32 0.29 30.25
C PHE A 5 19.77 0.63 30.63
N LYS A 6 20.03 1.19 31.80
CA LYS A 6 21.40 1.35 32.30
C LYS A 6 21.91 0.01 32.83
N GLY A 7 22.55 -0.77 31.96
CA GLY A 7 23.22 -2.03 32.31
C GLY A 7 22.61 -3.31 31.74
N GLY A 8 21.50 -3.24 30.97
CA GLY A 8 20.90 -4.41 30.33
C GLY A 8 21.66 -4.89 29.09
N LYS A 9 21.67 -6.23 28.83
CA LYS A 9 22.12 -6.81 27.56
C LYS A 9 21.32 -6.20 26.41
N ALA A 10 21.98 -5.93 25.26
CA ALA A 10 21.28 -5.45 24.06
C ALA A 10 20.08 -6.36 23.72
N PRO A 11 18.91 -5.79 23.37
CA PRO A 11 17.73 -6.56 23.01
C PRO A 11 18.05 -7.56 21.91
N GLN A 12 17.72 -8.82 22.12
CA GLN A 12 17.97 -9.88 21.13
C GLN A 12 16.64 -10.37 20.55
N PRO A 13 16.54 -10.60 19.23
CA PRO A 13 15.36 -11.20 18.62
C PRO A 13 15.14 -12.61 19.19
N ARG A 14 13.88 -12.93 19.54
CA ARG A 14 13.52 -14.30 19.95
C ARG A 14 13.54 -15.21 18.72
N LYS A 15 14.17 -16.37 18.84
CA LYS A 15 14.28 -17.41 17.81
C LYS A 15 13.73 -18.74 18.35
N GLY A 16 13.50 -19.73 17.48
CA GLY A 16 13.04 -21.06 17.89
C GLY A 16 11.91 -21.63 17.02
N MET A 17 11.45 -20.91 15.99
CA MET A 17 10.51 -21.47 15.03
C MET A 17 11.22 -22.50 14.12
N PRO A 18 10.52 -23.56 13.65
CA PRO A 18 11.04 -24.47 12.64
C PRO A 18 11.47 -23.70 11.39
N SER A 19 12.55 -24.15 10.78
CA SER A 19 13.03 -23.54 9.52
C SER A 19 12.05 -23.84 8.38
N PRO A 20 11.61 -22.82 7.60
CA PRO A 20 10.83 -23.04 6.38
C PRO A 20 11.71 -23.41 5.19
N ARG A 21 13.01 -23.65 5.42
CA ARG A 21 13.98 -23.88 4.35
C ARG A 21 13.73 -25.24 3.71
N LEU A 22 13.64 -25.23 2.37
CA LEU A 22 13.46 -26.44 1.58
C LEU A 22 14.82 -27.12 1.34
N ASP A 23 14.80 -28.42 1.15
CA ASP A 23 15.90 -29.13 0.52
C ASP A 23 15.91 -28.89 -1.00
N GLU A 24 16.98 -29.33 -1.68
CA GLU A 24 17.17 -29.10 -3.11
C GLU A 24 16.09 -29.76 -3.93
N ALA A 25 15.70 -30.99 -3.61
CA ALA A 25 14.71 -31.74 -4.36
C ALA A 25 13.34 -31.05 -4.33
N GLU A 26 12.87 -30.68 -3.14
CA GLU A 26 11.58 -30.00 -2.96
C GLU A 26 11.61 -28.58 -3.56
N PHE A 27 12.73 -27.87 -3.46
CA PHE A 27 12.88 -26.56 -4.11
C PHE A 27 12.73 -26.68 -5.62
N LYS A 28 13.50 -27.58 -6.24
CA LYS A 28 13.44 -27.79 -7.70
C LYS A 28 12.06 -28.25 -8.14
N ARG A 29 11.41 -29.15 -7.39
CA ARG A 29 10.04 -29.58 -7.67
C ARG A 29 9.08 -28.38 -7.71
N ARG A 30 9.11 -27.50 -6.69
CA ARG A 30 8.25 -26.28 -6.64
C ARG A 30 8.62 -25.27 -7.72
N PHE A 31 9.90 -25.09 -8.00
CA PHE A 31 10.34 -24.19 -9.05
C PHE A 31 9.82 -24.63 -10.41
N ARG A 32 9.95 -25.92 -10.73
CA ARG A 32 9.50 -26.49 -12.01
C ARG A 32 7.98 -26.54 -12.15
N SER A 33 7.23 -26.55 -11.06
CA SER A 33 5.75 -26.54 -11.12
C SER A 33 5.15 -25.29 -11.80
N GLN A 34 5.94 -24.27 -12.06
CA GLN A 34 5.54 -23.08 -12.81
C GLN A 34 5.56 -23.30 -14.34
N PHE A 35 6.18 -24.40 -14.81
CA PHE A 35 6.45 -24.70 -16.21
C PHE A 35 5.81 -26.05 -16.60
N GLN A 36 4.51 -26.20 -16.32
CA GLN A 36 3.78 -27.44 -16.59
C GLN A 36 3.02 -27.44 -17.94
N ASP A 37 3.04 -26.32 -18.65
CA ASP A 37 2.46 -26.27 -20.00
C ASP A 37 3.27 -27.15 -20.94
N GLN A 38 2.58 -27.86 -21.85
CA GLN A 38 3.20 -28.74 -22.84
C GLN A 38 4.22 -28.02 -23.75
N ALA A 39 4.08 -26.71 -23.89
CA ALA A 39 5.05 -25.87 -24.60
C ALA A 39 6.46 -25.92 -24.00
N PHE A 40 6.59 -26.30 -22.72
CA PHE A 40 7.88 -26.46 -22.04
C PHE A 40 8.48 -27.86 -22.12
N ASP A 41 7.77 -28.86 -22.70
CA ASP A 41 8.28 -30.23 -22.79
C ASP A 41 9.63 -30.34 -23.56
N PRO A 42 9.83 -29.61 -24.66
CA PRO A 42 11.12 -29.61 -25.37
C PRO A 42 12.26 -28.91 -24.59
N LEU A 43 11.97 -28.16 -23.53
CA LEU A 43 12.92 -27.29 -22.82
C LEU A 43 13.36 -27.86 -21.47
N GLN A 44 13.25 -29.17 -21.25
CA GLN A 44 13.50 -29.78 -19.92
C GLN A 44 14.96 -29.62 -19.47
N GLU A 45 15.94 -29.71 -20.37
CA GLU A 45 17.36 -29.53 -20.06
C GLU A 45 17.65 -28.07 -19.66
N GLU A 46 17.03 -27.10 -20.34
CA GLU A 46 17.14 -25.68 -20.00
C GLU A 46 16.51 -25.38 -18.64
N LEU A 47 15.33 -25.94 -18.37
CA LEU A 47 14.65 -25.80 -17.10
C LEU A 47 15.47 -26.39 -15.94
N ASP A 48 16.18 -27.49 -16.15
CA ASP A 48 17.08 -28.07 -15.14
C ASP A 48 18.25 -27.14 -14.82
N ARG A 49 18.86 -26.53 -15.85
CA ARG A 49 19.94 -25.56 -15.67
C ARG A 49 19.48 -24.31 -14.93
N ILE A 50 18.29 -23.80 -15.30
CA ILE A 50 17.69 -22.63 -14.64
C ILE A 50 17.30 -22.98 -13.20
N ALA A 51 16.69 -24.13 -12.94
CA ALA A 51 16.32 -24.57 -11.61
C ALA A 51 17.55 -24.74 -10.69
N HIS A 52 18.67 -25.24 -11.22
CA HIS A 52 19.92 -25.34 -10.46
C HIS A 52 20.49 -23.95 -10.10
N ALA A 53 20.51 -23.03 -11.06
CA ALA A 53 20.93 -21.65 -10.79
C ALA A 53 20.02 -20.95 -9.76
N ALA A 54 18.70 -21.19 -9.84
CA ALA A 54 17.73 -20.68 -8.88
C ALA A 54 17.91 -21.30 -7.49
N TRP A 55 18.23 -22.61 -7.42
CA TRP A 55 18.58 -23.29 -6.18
C TRP A 55 19.80 -22.64 -5.49
N THR A 56 20.86 -22.42 -6.24
CA THR A 56 22.07 -21.76 -5.73
C THR A 56 21.76 -20.37 -5.15
N ALA A 57 20.91 -19.61 -5.81
CA ALA A 57 20.47 -18.29 -5.31
C ALA A 57 19.63 -18.42 -4.02
N TYR A 58 18.77 -19.42 -3.94
CA TYR A 58 17.95 -19.74 -2.77
C TYR A 58 18.81 -20.20 -1.59
N GLU A 59 19.71 -21.16 -1.83
CA GLU A 59 20.62 -21.70 -0.81
C GLU A 59 21.48 -20.60 -0.18
N GLN A 60 22.01 -19.70 -0.99
CA GLN A 60 22.78 -18.55 -0.55
C GLN A 60 21.94 -17.40 -0.02
N SER A 61 20.61 -17.52 -0.05
CA SER A 61 19.68 -16.45 0.38
C SER A 61 19.92 -15.11 -0.32
N ARG A 62 20.28 -15.14 -1.60
CA ARG A 62 20.58 -13.93 -2.41
C ARG A 62 19.31 -13.13 -2.68
N LYS A 63 18.94 -12.28 -1.73
CA LYS A 63 17.72 -11.48 -1.79
C LYS A 63 17.77 -10.45 -2.92
N SER A 64 18.89 -9.73 -3.06
CA SER A 64 19.05 -8.62 -4.00
C SER A 64 20.35 -8.82 -4.76
N PRO A 65 20.32 -9.49 -5.93
CA PRO A 65 21.55 -9.84 -6.66
C PRO A 65 22.26 -8.64 -7.30
N ARG A 66 21.57 -7.52 -7.45
CA ARG A 66 22.12 -6.28 -8.01
C ARG A 66 22.10 -5.21 -6.91
N THR A 67 23.31 -4.72 -6.57
CA THR A 67 23.49 -3.66 -5.59
C THR A 67 24.37 -2.55 -6.16
N ARG A 68 24.24 -1.37 -5.58
CA ARG A 68 25.19 -0.27 -5.75
C ARG A 68 25.40 0.42 -4.40
N LYS A 69 26.48 1.20 -4.29
CA LYS A 69 26.75 2.00 -3.10
C LYS A 69 25.64 3.02 -2.86
N ALA A 70 25.29 3.22 -1.60
CA ALA A 70 24.26 4.16 -1.18
C ALA A 70 24.55 5.59 -1.66
N GLY A 71 25.80 6.01 -1.56
CA GLY A 71 26.21 7.34 -1.99
C GLY A 71 25.97 8.45 -0.97
N PRO A 72 26.22 9.71 -1.34
CA PRO A 72 26.01 10.86 -0.47
C PRO A 72 24.55 10.99 -0.01
N GLY A 73 24.35 11.44 1.23
CA GLY A 73 23.03 11.63 1.82
C GLY A 73 22.55 10.47 2.68
N PHE A 74 23.24 9.31 2.65
CA PHE A 74 23.00 8.20 3.56
C PHE A 74 24.02 8.20 4.70
N ALA A 75 23.65 7.65 5.86
CA ALA A 75 24.51 7.58 7.03
C ALA A 75 25.80 6.77 6.77
N ASP A 76 25.69 5.70 5.97
CA ASP A 76 26.86 4.98 5.43
C ASP A 76 26.82 5.03 3.89
N PRO A 77 27.56 5.96 3.25
CA PRO A 77 27.62 6.08 1.80
C PRO A 77 28.21 4.86 1.09
N ASN A 78 28.99 4.04 1.79
CA ASN A 78 29.64 2.85 1.24
C ASN A 78 28.83 1.58 1.38
N TYR A 79 27.67 1.65 2.04
CA TYR A 79 26.76 0.51 2.18
C TYR A 79 26.19 0.08 0.83
N ASP A 80 26.08 -1.25 0.61
CA ASP A 80 25.50 -1.79 -0.62
C ASP A 80 23.98 -1.88 -0.50
N LEU A 81 23.27 -1.06 -1.29
CA LEU A 81 21.82 -1.05 -1.38
C LEU A 81 21.33 -1.76 -2.65
N ALA A 82 20.20 -2.43 -2.55
CA ALA A 82 19.53 -3.04 -3.71
C ALA A 82 19.15 -1.99 -4.75
N VAL A 83 19.44 -2.22 -6.02
CA VAL A 83 19.11 -1.30 -7.13
C VAL A 83 17.61 -1.06 -7.20
N ASP A 84 16.80 -2.10 -7.02
CA ASP A 84 15.33 -1.98 -7.00
C ASP A 84 14.84 -1.05 -5.88
N TRP A 85 15.44 -1.13 -4.69
CA TRP A 85 15.07 -0.25 -3.58
C TRP A 85 15.46 1.20 -3.85
N ILE A 86 16.65 1.43 -4.42
CA ILE A 86 17.10 2.77 -4.77
C ILE A 86 16.15 3.39 -5.79
N ALA A 87 15.75 2.63 -6.83
CA ALA A 87 14.79 3.11 -7.84
C ALA A 87 13.44 3.49 -7.21
N ALA A 88 12.91 2.66 -6.30
CA ALA A 88 11.69 2.98 -5.57
C ALA A 88 11.84 4.21 -4.66
N HIS A 89 12.98 4.36 -3.99
CA HIS A 89 13.29 5.53 -3.15
C HIS A 89 13.38 6.81 -3.98
N GLU A 90 14.04 6.77 -5.12
CA GLU A 90 14.13 7.90 -6.06
C GLU A 90 12.75 8.28 -6.62
N ALA A 91 11.91 7.30 -6.95
CA ALA A 91 10.53 7.53 -7.41
C ALA A 91 9.68 8.19 -6.32
N VAL A 92 9.77 7.74 -5.08
CA VAL A 92 9.10 8.35 -3.92
C VAL A 92 9.57 9.79 -3.71
N LYS A 93 10.89 10.04 -3.78
CA LYS A 93 11.46 11.38 -3.65
C LYS A 93 10.95 12.33 -4.76
N SER A 94 10.93 11.87 -6.00
CA SER A 94 10.40 12.64 -7.14
C SER A 94 8.91 12.91 -7.00
N ALA A 95 8.14 11.94 -6.47
CA ALA A 95 6.73 12.10 -6.19
C ALA A 95 6.48 13.16 -5.10
N GLN A 96 7.31 13.19 -4.04
CA GLN A 96 7.22 14.22 -3.01
C GLN A 96 7.54 15.61 -3.58
N GLN A 97 8.56 15.72 -4.42
CA GLN A 97 8.87 17.00 -5.09
C GLN A 97 7.69 17.50 -5.93
N ARG A 98 7.02 16.60 -6.67
CA ARG A 98 5.81 16.98 -7.44
C ARG A 98 4.66 17.40 -6.54
N HIS A 99 4.47 16.74 -5.39
CA HIS A 99 3.45 17.11 -4.40
C HIS A 99 3.69 18.51 -3.83
N ASP A 100 4.96 18.83 -3.51
CA ASP A 100 5.33 20.09 -2.86
C ASP A 100 5.35 21.27 -3.81
N ASP A 101 5.46 21.03 -5.11
CA ASP A 101 5.51 22.08 -6.13
C ASP A 101 4.09 22.59 -6.47
N SER A 102 3.78 23.79 -6.01
CA SER A 102 2.48 24.43 -6.24
C SER A 102 2.18 24.75 -7.72
N SER A 103 3.17 24.73 -8.59
CA SER A 103 2.98 24.95 -10.04
C SER A 103 2.39 23.73 -10.75
N ASN A 104 2.50 22.54 -10.17
CA ASN A 104 1.87 21.33 -10.69
C ASN A 104 0.36 21.31 -10.40
N PRO A 105 -0.45 20.64 -11.24
CA PRO A 105 -1.83 20.33 -10.91
C PRO A 105 -1.95 19.60 -9.57
N ALA A 106 -3.06 19.80 -8.86
CA ALA A 106 -3.33 19.00 -7.67
C ALA A 106 -3.64 17.56 -8.09
N SER A 107 -3.00 16.59 -7.43
CA SER A 107 -3.19 15.17 -7.74
C SER A 107 -4.18 14.53 -6.77
N ILE A 108 -5.17 13.80 -7.30
CA ILE A 108 -6.10 12.97 -6.54
C ILE A 108 -5.86 11.52 -6.91
N LEU A 109 -5.64 10.67 -5.91
CA LEU A 109 -5.54 9.23 -6.06
C LEU A 109 -6.90 8.59 -5.77
N LEU A 110 -7.52 8.03 -6.80
CA LEU A 110 -8.78 7.30 -6.71
C LEU A 110 -8.51 5.79 -6.70
N ILE A 111 -8.88 5.11 -5.62
CA ILE A 111 -8.57 3.69 -5.40
C ILE A 111 -9.83 2.85 -5.50
N ASN A 112 -9.90 1.98 -6.51
CA ASN A 112 -10.85 0.88 -6.54
C ASN A 112 -10.34 -0.28 -5.67
N GLY A 113 -11.00 -0.48 -4.53
CA GLY A 113 -10.66 -1.52 -3.56
C GLY A 113 -11.25 -2.90 -3.87
N SER A 114 -12.00 -3.08 -4.96
CA SER A 114 -12.57 -4.38 -5.33
C SER A 114 -11.50 -5.34 -5.87
N SER A 115 -11.70 -6.64 -5.64
CA SER A 115 -10.94 -7.71 -6.31
C SER A 115 -11.60 -8.18 -7.61
N ARG A 116 -12.84 -7.75 -7.89
CA ARG A 116 -13.63 -8.14 -9.05
C ARG A 116 -13.46 -7.15 -10.19
N SER A 117 -13.37 -7.66 -11.41
CA SER A 117 -13.39 -6.90 -12.65
C SER A 117 -14.04 -7.72 -13.77
N GLU A 118 -14.30 -7.09 -14.91
CA GLU A 118 -14.76 -7.80 -16.12
C GLU A 118 -13.75 -8.83 -16.65
N HIS A 119 -12.48 -8.74 -16.21
CA HIS A 119 -11.39 -9.66 -16.58
C HIS A 119 -11.20 -10.81 -15.57
N THR A 120 -12.09 -10.95 -14.59
CA THR A 120 -12.13 -12.05 -13.62
C THR A 120 -13.36 -12.91 -13.82
N CYS A 121 -13.49 -14.06 -13.12
CA CYS A 121 -14.75 -14.81 -13.08
C CYS A 121 -15.69 -14.16 -12.05
N PRO A 122 -16.92 -13.80 -12.44
CA PRO A 122 -17.70 -14.18 -13.62
C PRO A 122 -17.61 -13.19 -14.80
N GLY A 123 -16.65 -12.32 -14.92
CA GLY A 123 -16.48 -11.46 -16.09
C GLY A 123 -17.42 -10.26 -16.10
N GLU A 124 -17.53 -9.57 -14.97
CA GLU A 124 -18.38 -8.40 -14.81
C GLU A 124 -17.62 -7.29 -14.03
N MET A 125 -17.78 -6.04 -14.47
CA MET A 125 -17.31 -4.87 -13.77
C MET A 125 -17.78 -4.87 -12.31
N SER A 126 -16.96 -4.41 -11.37
CA SER A 126 -17.41 -4.25 -10.00
C SER A 126 -18.23 -2.98 -9.82
N LYS A 127 -19.20 -3.01 -8.90
CA LYS A 127 -19.93 -1.80 -8.50
C LYS A 127 -18.99 -0.72 -7.95
N SER A 128 -17.92 -1.13 -7.26
CA SER A 128 -16.88 -0.18 -6.79
C SER A 128 -16.24 0.57 -7.94
N PHE A 129 -15.94 -0.12 -9.06
CA PHE A 129 -15.35 0.53 -10.22
C PHE A 129 -16.36 1.49 -10.87
N ARG A 130 -17.65 1.08 -10.99
CA ARG A 130 -18.71 1.97 -11.49
C ARG A 130 -18.86 3.23 -10.63
N LEU A 131 -18.80 3.12 -9.30
CA LEU A 131 -18.81 4.28 -8.40
C LEU A 131 -17.52 5.11 -8.52
N ALA A 132 -16.38 4.49 -8.83
CA ALA A 132 -15.14 5.19 -9.09
C ALA A 132 -15.21 6.01 -10.41
N GLU A 133 -15.86 5.50 -11.45
CA GLU A 133 -16.12 6.27 -12.67
C GLU A 133 -16.94 7.54 -12.37
N ILE A 134 -18.00 7.42 -11.57
CA ILE A 134 -18.85 8.54 -11.14
C ILE A 134 -18.03 9.59 -10.37
N ALA A 135 -17.15 9.16 -9.46
CA ALA A 135 -16.26 10.07 -8.75
C ALA A 135 -15.23 10.72 -9.69
N HIS A 136 -14.68 9.93 -10.63
CA HIS A 136 -13.73 10.42 -11.62
C HIS A 136 -14.31 11.52 -12.50
N GLU A 137 -15.57 11.40 -12.94
CA GLU A 137 -16.28 12.44 -13.70
C GLU A 137 -16.26 13.78 -12.98
N VAL A 138 -16.43 13.79 -11.65
CA VAL A 138 -16.36 15.01 -10.83
C VAL A 138 -14.95 15.60 -10.86
N PHE A 139 -13.92 14.80 -10.69
CA PHE A 139 -12.54 15.27 -10.69
C PHE A 139 -12.09 15.74 -12.07
N ALA A 140 -12.46 15.01 -13.13
CA ALA A 140 -12.11 15.34 -14.52
C ALA A 140 -12.75 16.64 -15.01
N SER A 141 -13.86 17.09 -14.40
CA SER A 141 -14.52 18.35 -14.74
C SER A 141 -13.83 19.57 -14.13
N ALA A 142 -12.87 19.38 -13.21
CA ALA A 142 -12.22 20.47 -12.48
C ALA A 142 -10.88 20.86 -13.12
N GLU A 143 -10.67 22.15 -13.35
CA GLU A 143 -9.39 22.66 -13.84
C GLU A 143 -8.29 22.53 -12.77
N GLY A 144 -7.06 22.23 -13.22
CA GLY A 144 -5.90 22.13 -12.32
C GLY A 144 -5.87 20.88 -11.45
N ILE A 145 -6.65 19.85 -11.80
CA ILE A 145 -6.69 18.54 -11.14
C ILE A 145 -6.17 17.45 -12.07
N GLU A 146 -5.30 16.62 -11.56
CA GLU A 146 -4.87 15.35 -12.16
C GLU A 146 -5.44 14.19 -11.33
N THR A 147 -6.09 13.22 -11.95
CA THR A 147 -6.63 12.05 -11.29
C THR A 147 -5.85 10.81 -11.71
N ASN A 148 -5.33 10.08 -10.72
CA ASN A 148 -4.70 8.78 -10.90
C ASN A 148 -5.62 7.68 -10.35
N ILE A 149 -5.99 6.72 -11.18
CA ILE A 149 -6.84 5.58 -10.77
C ILE A 149 -5.95 4.39 -10.45
N LEU A 150 -6.03 3.91 -9.20
CA LEU A 150 -5.41 2.68 -8.75
C LEU A 150 -6.49 1.59 -8.65
N ASP A 151 -6.53 0.72 -9.64
CA ASP A 151 -7.46 -0.41 -9.66
C ASP A 151 -6.82 -1.67 -9.08
N LEU A 152 -7.17 -2.02 -7.83
CA LEU A 152 -6.62 -3.18 -7.13
C LEU A 152 -7.15 -4.51 -7.64
N SER A 153 -8.21 -4.53 -8.47
CA SER A 153 -8.69 -5.75 -9.12
C SER A 153 -7.65 -6.37 -10.07
N ARG A 154 -6.69 -5.56 -10.53
CA ARG A 154 -5.57 -5.99 -11.37
C ARG A 154 -4.66 -7.03 -10.70
N LEU A 155 -4.68 -7.15 -9.37
CA LEU A 155 -4.00 -8.25 -8.67
C LEU A 155 -4.55 -9.64 -9.03
N ALA A 156 -5.82 -9.71 -9.45
CA ALA A 156 -6.47 -10.96 -9.85
C ALA A 156 -6.50 -11.18 -11.38
N SER A 157 -6.27 -10.13 -12.18
CA SER A 157 -6.49 -10.15 -13.64
C SER A 157 -5.26 -9.83 -14.49
N GLU A 158 -4.20 -9.25 -13.90
CA GLU A 158 -3.01 -8.86 -14.65
C GLU A 158 -1.84 -9.82 -14.41
N TYR A 159 -1.22 -10.30 -15.48
CA TYR A 159 -0.09 -11.21 -15.41
C TYR A 159 1.08 -10.63 -14.61
N GLY A 160 1.56 -11.41 -13.63
CA GLY A 160 2.74 -11.05 -12.82
C GLY A 160 2.52 -9.94 -11.79
N ARG A 161 1.33 -9.33 -11.72
CA ARG A 161 1.03 -8.27 -10.75
C ARG A 161 0.90 -8.87 -9.35
N LYS A 162 1.72 -8.40 -8.41
CA LYS A 162 1.75 -8.95 -7.03
C LYS A 162 1.97 -7.87 -5.99
N ILE A 163 1.23 -7.96 -4.89
CA ILE A 163 1.55 -7.30 -3.63
C ILE A 163 1.86 -8.41 -2.61
N TYR A 164 3.08 -8.43 -2.10
CA TYR A 164 3.49 -9.42 -1.11
C TYR A 164 3.08 -8.99 0.30
N PRO A 165 2.76 -9.95 1.20
CA PRO A 165 2.31 -9.63 2.55
C PRO A 165 3.38 -8.91 3.38
N CYS A 166 2.94 -8.00 4.25
CA CYS A 166 3.83 -7.31 5.17
C CYS A 166 4.50 -8.31 6.14
N LYS A 167 5.82 -8.16 6.34
CA LYS A 167 6.59 -8.98 7.30
C LYS A 167 6.56 -8.44 8.72
N ALA A 168 5.76 -7.41 8.99
CA ALA A 168 5.61 -6.76 10.30
C ALA A 168 6.95 -6.32 10.95
N CYS A 169 7.92 -5.88 10.15
CA CYS A 169 9.22 -5.40 10.66
C CYS A 169 9.06 -4.29 11.69
N PHE A 170 8.06 -3.43 11.51
CA PHE A 170 7.71 -2.34 12.40
C PHE A 170 7.44 -2.79 13.83
N SER A 171 6.85 -3.98 14.04
CA SER A 171 6.55 -4.51 15.36
C SER A 171 7.79 -4.83 16.19
N THR A 172 8.95 -5.03 15.55
CA THR A 172 10.23 -5.23 16.25
C THR A 172 10.80 -3.89 16.69
N ALA A 173 10.87 -2.95 15.78
CA ALA A 173 11.25 -1.56 16.00
C ALA A 173 10.82 -0.74 14.78
N ALA A 174 10.31 0.47 14.97
CA ALA A 174 9.87 1.32 13.87
C ALA A 174 11.00 1.57 12.85
N ALA A 175 12.21 1.85 13.32
CA ALA A 175 13.39 2.07 12.48
C ALA A 175 13.82 0.85 11.64
N LEU A 176 13.34 -0.36 11.95
CA LEU A 176 13.59 -1.58 11.15
C LEU A 176 12.73 -1.62 9.89
N CYS A 177 11.60 -0.93 9.89
CA CYS A 177 10.75 -0.78 8.73
C CYS A 177 11.28 0.37 7.87
N HIS A 178 11.69 0.09 6.64
CA HIS A 178 12.25 1.11 5.75
C HIS A 178 11.16 1.80 4.92
N TRP A 179 11.38 3.05 4.59
CA TRP A 179 10.57 3.82 3.66
C TRP A 179 11.35 4.18 2.40
N PRO A 180 10.92 3.75 1.17
CA PRO A 180 9.87 2.73 0.95
C PRO A 180 10.27 1.36 1.50
N CYS A 181 9.32 0.43 1.55
CA CYS A 181 9.56 -0.90 2.11
C CYS A 181 10.66 -1.66 1.36
N SER A 182 11.70 -2.12 2.08
CA SER A 182 12.81 -2.89 1.52
C SER A 182 12.67 -4.41 1.70
N CYS A 183 11.52 -4.92 2.14
CA CYS A 183 11.31 -6.37 2.31
C CYS A 183 11.24 -7.09 0.97
N TYR A 184 10.82 -6.39 -0.08
CA TYR A 184 10.65 -6.89 -1.44
C TYR A 184 11.33 -5.93 -2.43
N PRO A 185 11.74 -6.44 -3.61
CA PRO A 185 11.72 -7.84 -4.00
C PRO A 185 12.65 -8.72 -3.15
N ASN A 186 12.45 -10.05 -3.22
CA ASN A 186 13.35 -11.05 -2.69
C ASN A 186 13.55 -12.15 -3.74
N TYR A 187 14.60 -12.04 -4.50
CA TYR A 187 14.85 -12.91 -5.66
C TYR A 187 15.08 -14.36 -5.26
N SER A 188 15.74 -14.63 -4.13
CA SER A 188 15.98 -16.01 -3.66
C SER A 188 14.68 -16.76 -3.35
N LEU A 189 13.59 -16.04 -3.05
CA LEU A 189 12.28 -16.62 -2.80
C LEU A 189 11.31 -16.48 -4.00
N GLY A 190 11.80 -16.03 -5.17
CA GLY A 190 10.95 -15.77 -6.32
C GLY A 190 9.93 -14.64 -6.13
N GLN A 191 10.14 -13.80 -5.11
CA GLN A 191 9.26 -12.68 -4.80
C GLN A 191 9.77 -11.42 -5.51
N THR A 192 9.51 -11.37 -6.82
CA THR A 192 9.93 -10.29 -7.71
C THR A 192 8.74 -9.39 -8.07
N GLN A 193 9.00 -8.26 -8.70
CA GLN A 193 7.95 -7.37 -9.26
C GLN A 193 6.89 -6.94 -8.23
N ASP A 194 7.33 -6.46 -7.06
CA ASP A 194 6.43 -5.96 -6.02
C ASP A 194 5.73 -4.67 -6.49
N TRP A 195 4.41 -4.75 -6.72
CA TRP A 195 3.61 -3.61 -7.20
C TRP A 195 3.59 -2.43 -6.24
N MET A 196 3.90 -2.64 -4.97
CA MET A 196 4.00 -1.53 -4.02
C MET A 196 5.04 -0.48 -4.43
N ASN A 197 6.07 -0.85 -5.20
CA ASN A 197 7.06 0.12 -5.71
C ASN A 197 6.44 1.15 -6.65
N ASP A 198 5.36 0.80 -7.39
CA ASP A 198 4.59 1.72 -8.23
C ASP A 198 3.52 2.45 -7.39
N ILE A 199 2.98 1.80 -6.36
CA ILE A 199 1.90 2.35 -5.51
C ILE A 199 2.42 3.43 -4.56
N TYR A 200 3.60 3.28 -3.96
CA TYR A 200 4.15 4.29 -3.03
C TYR A 200 4.26 5.69 -3.65
N PRO A 201 4.80 5.87 -4.87
CA PRO A 201 4.84 7.18 -5.50
C PRO A 201 3.45 7.80 -5.75
N LEU A 202 2.43 6.99 -6.05
CA LEU A 202 1.06 7.48 -6.22
C LEU A 202 0.50 8.08 -4.93
N TRP A 203 0.69 7.38 -3.81
CA TRP A 203 0.29 7.87 -2.48
C TRP A 203 1.04 9.14 -2.08
N VAL A 204 2.33 9.20 -2.41
CA VAL A 204 3.18 10.36 -2.07
C VAL A 204 2.80 11.59 -2.90
N ALA A 205 2.56 11.44 -4.20
CA ALA A 205 2.20 12.54 -5.09
C ALA A 205 0.79 13.09 -4.81
N ALA A 206 -0.11 12.29 -4.24
CA ALA A 206 -1.50 12.66 -4.04
C ALA A 206 -1.67 13.79 -3.00
N HIS A 207 -2.52 14.76 -3.29
CA HIS A 207 -3.03 15.77 -2.34
C HIS A 207 -4.32 15.30 -1.67
N GLY A 208 -5.11 14.52 -2.41
CA GLY A 208 -6.32 13.85 -1.95
C GLY A 208 -6.34 12.37 -2.33
N ILE A 209 -6.92 11.55 -1.47
CA ILE A 209 -7.03 10.10 -1.67
C ILE A 209 -8.48 9.70 -1.44
N MET A 210 -9.10 9.08 -2.44
CA MET A 210 -10.46 8.54 -2.33
C MET A 210 -10.42 7.02 -2.46
N ILE A 211 -10.89 6.32 -1.44
CA ILE A 211 -10.98 4.85 -1.44
C ILE A 211 -12.44 4.46 -1.63
N ILE A 212 -12.74 3.71 -2.69
CA ILE A 212 -14.06 3.12 -2.94
C ILE A 212 -13.91 1.61 -2.88
N THR A 213 -14.60 0.95 -1.95
CA THR A 213 -14.41 -0.48 -1.67
C THR A 213 -15.70 -1.19 -1.31
N PRO A 214 -15.85 -2.46 -1.72
CA PRO A 214 -16.94 -3.29 -1.21
C PRO A 214 -16.59 -3.81 0.19
N VAL A 215 -17.62 -4.32 0.88
CA VAL A 215 -17.44 -5.20 2.03
C VAL A 215 -17.21 -6.62 1.54
N ASN A 216 -16.12 -7.26 1.96
CA ASN A 216 -15.83 -8.67 1.74
C ASN A 216 -15.71 -9.39 3.09
N TRP A 217 -16.62 -10.34 3.38
CA TRP A 217 -16.60 -11.07 4.65
C TRP A 217 -16.40 -10.16 5.88
N TYR A 218 -17.26 -9.13 6.02
CA TYR A 218 -17.24 -8.14 7.10
C TYR A 218 -16.01 -7.21 7.14
N HIS A 219 -15.07 -7.34 6.18
CA HIS A 219 -13.83 -6.57 6.12
C HIS A 219 -13.58 -5.96 4.74
N THR A 220 -12.46 -5.28 4.60
CA THR A 220 -11.96 -4.85 3.29
C THR A 220 -11.59 -6.06 2.44
N SER A 221 -11.59 -5.88 1.12
CA SER A 221 -11.08 -6.89 0.19
C SER A 221 -9.62 -7.25 0.47
N SER A 222 -9.21 -8.47 0.11
CA SER A 222 -7.82 -8.90 0.29
C SER A 222 -6.79 -8.04 -0.46
N PRO A 223 -7.01 -7.58 -1.71
CA PRO A 223 -6.11 -6.65 -2.37
C PRO A 223 -5.92 -5.34 -1.61
N LEU A 224 -7.01 -4.75 -1.13
CA LEU A 224 -6.97 -3.51 -0.35
C LEU A 224 -6.23 -3.73 0.97
N LYS A 225 -6.48 -4.85 1.65
CA LYS A 225 -5.79 -5.17 2.91
C LYS A 225 -4.29 -5.40 2.72
N LEU A 226 -3.87 -6.04 1.65
CA LEU A 226 -2.44 -6.19 1.32
C LEU A 226 -1.75 -4.83 1.14
N MET A 227 -2.39 -3.90 0.43
CA MET A 227 -1.87 -2.55 0.26
C MET A 227 -1.79 -1.80 1.60
N ILE A 228 -2.86 -1.84 2.41
CA ILE A 228 -2.92 -1.21 3.74
C ILE A 228 -1.77 -1.70 4.62
N ASP A 229 -1.58 -3.01 4.73
CA ASP A 229 -0.52 -3.60 5.56
C ASP A 229 0.88 -3.16 5.10
N ARG A 230 1.06 -3.01 3.79
CA ARG A 230 2.33 -2.58 3.22
C ARG A 230 2.59 -1.07 3.36
N LEU A 231 1.55 -0.26 3.57
CA LEU A 231 1.67 1.18 3.84
C LEU A 231 2.12 1.50 5.27
N VAL A 232 2.26 0.50 6.16
CA VAL A 232 2.81 0.73 7.51
C VAL A 232 4.18 1.41 7.47
N CYS A 233 4.97 1.20 6.43
CA CYS A 233 6.27 1.86 6.28
C CYS A 233 6.17 3.39 6.03
N ALA A 234 5.02 3.88 5.60
CA ALA A 234 4.77 5.31 5.46
C ALA A 234 4.54 6.02 6.80
N ASP A 235 4.31 5.25 7.86
CA ASP A 235 4.01 5.75 9.20
C ASP A 235 5.11 5.40 10.18
N GLY A 236 6.19 6.17 10.20
CA GLY A 236 7.35 5.97 11.07
C GLY A 236 8.47 5.12 10.47
N GLY A 237 8.40 4.74 9.20
CA GLY A 237 9.44 3.99 8.51
C GLY A 237 10.73 4.78 8.30
N ASN A 238 11.85 4.08 8.33
CA ASN A 238 13.19 4.65 8.20
C ASN A 238 13.54 4.91 6.72
N PRO A 239 13.77 6.17 6.32
CA PRO A 239 14.16 6.50 4.95
C PRO A 239 15.62 6.15 4.61
N ASP A 240 16.42 5.80 5.62
CA ASP A 240 17.84 5.44 5.45
C ASP A 240 18.15 4.05 5.99
N PRO A 241 18.08 2.99 5.15
CA PRO A 241 18.38 1.62 5.55
C PRO A 241 19.80 1.41 6.09
N THR A 242 20.73 2.29 5.76
CA THR A 242 22.14 2.15 6.20
C THR A 242 22.29 2.38 7.69
N ARG A 243 21.42 3.18 8.32
CA ARG A 243 21.38 3.39 9.78
C ARG A 243 21.10 2.13 10.59
N THR A 244 20.48 1.14 9.94
CA THR A 244 20.13 -0.16 10.56
C THR A 244 20.91 -1.30 9.92
N HIS A 245 22.01 -1.02 9.23
CA HIS A 245 22.76 -2.04 8.48
C HIS A 245 21.82 -3.00 7.70
N GLY A 246 20.88 -2.41 6.96
CA GLY A 246 19.77 -3.13 6.34
C GLY A 246 18.70 -3.53 7.36
N LYS A 247 18.62 -4.79 7.74
CA LYS A 247 17.59 -5.32 8.66
C LYS A 247 18.17 -5.82 9.99
N ASP A 248 19.13 -5.11 10.55
CA ASP A 248 19.65 -5.41 11.88
C ASP A 248 18.64 -4.95 12.95
N ALA A 249 17.97 -5.91 13.56
CA ALA A 249 16.95 -5.66 14.57
C ALA A 249 17.53 -5.05 15.86
N VAL A 250 18.78 -5.34 16.19
CA VAL A 250 19.45 -4.79 17.38
C VAL A 250 19.80 -3.31 17.14
N ALA A 251 20.38 -2.99 15.98
CA ALA A 251 20.67 -1.61 15.60
C ALA A 251 19.38 -0.77 15.53
N ALA A 252 18.33 -1.29 14.90
CA ALA A 252 17.04 -0.61 14.79
C ALA A 252 16.41 -0.37 16.19
N LYS A 253 16.47 -1.35 17.09
CA LYS A 253 15.95 -1.19 18.45
C LYS A 253 16.72 -0.16 19.27
N LYS A 254 18.03 -0.09 19.08
CA LYS A 254 18.85 0.96 19.69
C LYS A 254 18.45 2.35 19.21
N LEU A 255 18.21 2.54 17.91
CA LEU A 255 17.73 3.80 17.34
C LEU A 255 16.35 4.18 17.92
N GLU A 256 15.44 3.23 18.03
CA GLU A 256 14.13 3.48 18.60
C GLU A 256 14.21 3.93 20.07
N LEU A 257 15.01 3.27 20.87
CA LEU A 257 15.21 3.60 22.29
C LEU A 257 15.98 4.92 22.50
N ALA A 258 16.80 5.32 21.54
CA ALA A 258 17.48 6.61 21.56
C ALA A 258 16.55 7.79 21.21
N GLY A 259 15.34 7.54 20.78
CA GLY A 259 14.33 8.54 20.42
C GLY A 259 14.08 8.56 18.92
N TRP A 260 13.27 7.62 18.44
CA TRP A 260 12.81 7.60 17.04
C TRP A 260 11.69 8.64 16.87
N ASP A 261 11.79 9.47 15.84
CA ASP A 261 10.86 10.59 15.57
C ASP A 261 9.56 10.17 14.87
N TYR A 262 9.43 8.90 14.49
CA TYR A 262 8.27 8.36 13.79
C TYR A 262 7.83 9.23 12.59
N PRO A 263 8.66 9.38 11.54
CA PRO A 263 8.36 10.29 10.44
C PRO A 263 7.05 9.90 9.73
N ARG A 264 6.16 10.89 9.55
CA ARG A 264 4.83 10.72 8.97
C ARG A 264 4.87 11.08 7.49
N HIS A 265 5.30 10.15 6.64
CA HIS A 265 5.60 10.42 5.23
C HIS A 265 4.37 10.80 4.38
N LEU A 266 3.16 10.51 4.85
CA LEU A 266 1.90 10.84 4.17
C LEU A 266 1.05 11.86 4.94
N ALA A 267 1.60 12.48 6.00
CA ALA A 267 0.85 13.43 6.81
C ALA A 267 0.28 14.59 5.98
N GLY A 268 -0.89 15.05 6.39
CA GLY A 268 -1.53 16.23 5.84
C GLY A 268 -2.28 16.04 4.53
N ARG A 269 -2.22 14.88 3.86
CA ARG A 269 -3.06 14.58 2.69
C ARG A 269 -4.52 14.46 3.11
N LEU A 270 -5.43 14.84 2.23
CA LEU A 270 -6.86 14.71 2.47
C LEU A 270 -7.36 13.34 2.07
N PHE A 271 -8.45 12.88 2.69
CA PHE A 271 -9.04 11.61 2.30
C PHE A 271 -10.56 11.64 2.24
N SER A 272 -11.11 10.74 1.42
CA SER A 272 -12.50 10.35 1.34
C SER A 272 -12.60 8.82 1.30
N VAL A 273 -13.62 8.25 1.94
CA VAL A 273 -13.85 6.80 2.01
C VAL A 273 -15.30 6.51 1.65
N VAL A 274 -15.52 5.69 0.62
CA VAL A 274 -16.84 5.18 0.24
C VAL A 274 -16.83 3.66 0.36
N VAL A 275 -17.66 3.15 1.25
CA VAL A 275 -17.84 1.71 1.45
C VAL A 275 -19.25 1.31 1.07
N HIS A 276 -19.37 0.25 0.31
CA HIS A 276 -20.65 -0.30 -0.09
C HIS A 276 -20.68 -1.83 0.02
N GLY A 277 -21.86 -2.40 0.06
CA GLY A 277 -22.01 -3.85 0.06
C GLY A 277 -23.44 -4.28 0.20
N ASP A 278 -23.67 -5.54 -0.10
CA ASP A 278 -24.96 -6.24 0.05
C ASP A 278 -25.02 -7.11 1.33
N VAL A 279 -24.05 -6.91 2.22
CA VAL A 279 -23.92 -7.62 3.50
C VAL A 279 -23.64 -6.64 4.63
N GLU A 280 -23.79 -7.12 5.84
CA GLU A 280 -23.44 -6.39 7.06
C GLU A 280 -21.94 -6.01 7.11
N GLY A 281 -21.61 -4.90 7.78
CA GLY A 281 -20.23 -4.50 8.07
C GLY A 281 -19.74 -3.25 7.35
N ALA A 282 -20.57 -2.59 6.52
CA ALA A 282 -20.15 -1.39 5.78
C ALA A 282 -19.67 -0.26 6.71
N GLU A 283 -20.44 0.07 7.74
CA GLU A 283 -20.05 1.06 8.74
C GLU A 283 -18.73 0.70 9.43
N ASN A 284 -18.56 -0.57 9.81
CA ASN A 284 -17.34 -1.03 10.48
C ASN A 284 -16.11 -0.89 9.60
N VAL A 285 -16.23 -1.24 8.31
CA VAL A 285 -15.15 -1.09 7.32
C VAL A 285 -14.83 0.39 7.10
N ARG A 286 -15.85 1.25 6.91
CA ARG A 286 -15.66 2.70 6.78
C ARG A 286 -14.91 3.27 7.98
N ARG A 287 -15.37 2.98 9.19
CA ARG A 287 -14.74 3.46 10.42
C ARG A 287 -13.29 2.97 10.53
N SER A 288 -13.04 1.69 10.26
CA SER A 288 -11.69 1.12 10.31
C SER A 288 -10.73 1.79 9.32
N LEU A 289 -11.19 2.06 8.09
CA LEU A 289 -10.40 2.77 7.07
C LEU A 289 -10.14 4.21 7.48
N SER A 290 -11.16 4.92 7.97
CA SER A 290 -11.04 6.30 8.41
C SER A 290 -10.10 6.45 9.62
N ASP A 291 -10.20 5.55 10.59
CA ASP A 291 -9.31 5.55 11.76
C ASP A 291 -7.86 5.26 11.37
N TRP A 292 -7.65 4.32 10.45
CA TRP A 292 -6.32 4.03 9.92
C TRP A 292 -5.71 5.25 9.20
N LEU A 293 -6.47 5.93 8.33
CA LEU A 293 -6.00 7.11 7.60
C LEU A 293 -5.70 8.27 8.56
N ARG A 294 -6.55 8.50 9.56
CA ARG A 294 -6.31 9.49 10.62
C ARG A 294 -5.08 9.15 11.46
N PHE A 295 -4.88 7.87 11.78
CA PHE A 295 -3.67 7.42 12.48
C PHE A 295 -2.39 7.76 11.70
N MET A 296 -2.43 7.63 10.38
CA MET A 296 -1.33 8.04 9.49
C MET A 296 -1.25 9.56 9.30
N ARG A 297 -2.04 10.35 10.04
CA ARG A 297 -2.09 11.82 9.96
C ARG A 297 -2.60 12.37 8.63
N LEU A 298 -3.45 11.62 7.93
CA LEU A 298 -4.28 12.18 6.88
C LEU A 298 -5.49 12.86 7.50
N CYS A 299 -6.03 13.88 6.83
CA CYS A 299 -7.18 14.64 7.30
C CYS A 299 -8.44 14.25 6.50
N PRO A 300 -9.59 14.00 7.14
CA PRO A 300 -10.85 13.85 6.40
C PRO A 300 -11.15 15.14 5.64
N ALA A 301 -11.60 15.04 4.41
CA ALA A 301 -11.85 16.21 3.55
C ALA A 301 -13.06 17.03 4.01
N GLY A 302 -14.01 16.41 4.69
CA GLY A 302 -15.21 17.07 5.21
C GLY A 302 -16.28 16.06 5.66
N PRO A 303 -17.43 16.54 6.16
CA PRO A 303 -18.47 15.66 6.73
C PRO A 303 -19.05 14.63 5.74
N THR A 304 -19.14 14.97 4.46
CA THR A 304 -19.70 14.12 3.43
C THR A 304 -18.64 13.24 2.72
N ALA A 305 -17.37 13.33 3.12
CA ALA A 305 -16.27 12.57 2.55
C ALA A 305 -16.25 11.10 3.00
N GLU A 306 -17.00 10.74 4.03
CA GLU A 306 -17.02 9.38 4.57
C GLU A 306 -18.44 8.82 4.44
N LEU A 307 -18.59 7.84 3.55
CA LEU A 307 -19.87 7.25 3.16
C LEU A 307 -19.85 5.74 3.36
N ASP A 308 -20.92 5.19 3.94
CA ASP A 308 -21.22 3.75 3.91
C ASP A 308 -22.66 3.53 3.48
N ARG A 309 -22.88 2.60 2.53
CA ARG A 309 -24.22 2.33 2.01
C ARG A 309 -24.41 0.85 1.69
N TYR A 310 -25.61 0.39 1.98
CA TYR A 310 -26.08 -0.90 1.50
C TYR A 310 -26.50 -0.78 0.03
N ILE A 311 -25.92 -1.63 -0.84
CA ILE A 311 -26.22 -1.71 -2.27
C ILE A 311 -26.50 -3.18 -2.61
N GLY A 312 -27.51 -3.78 -2.00
CA GLY A 312 -27.87 -5.18 -2.20
C GLY A 312 -28.90 -5.40 -3.29
N TYR A 313 -29.80 -4.47 -3.44
CA TYR A 313 -30.96 -4.54 -4.32
C TYR A 313 -31.63 -5.92 -4.30
N TRP A 314 -32.91 -6.01 -3.97
CA TRP A 314 -33.66 -7.26 -3.82
C TRP A 314 -33.97 -7.95 -5.16
N LYS A 315 -33.17 -7.72 -6.20
CA LYS A 315 -33.33 -8.30 -7.54
C LYS A 315 -32.15 -9.25 -7.84
N PRO A 316 -32.29 -10.08 -8.89
CA PRO A 316 -31.18 -10.96 -9.29
C PRO A 316 -29.88 -10.22 -9.50
N TYR A 317 -28.76 -10.82 -9.11
CA TYR A 317 -27.44 -10.21 -9.22
C TYR A 317 -27.09 -9.73 -10.64
N ALA A 318 -27.56 -10.47 -11.66
CA ALA A 318 -27.38 -10.14 -13.07
C ALA A 318 -27.95 -8.77 -13.50
N THR A 319 -28.96 -8.24 -12.76
CA THR A 319 -29.56 -6.92 -13.04
C THR A 319 -29.13 -5.85 -12.03
N SER A 320 -28.19 -6.16 -11.14
CA SER A 320 -27.83 -5.27 -10.03
C SER A 320 -27.06 -4.03 -10.48
N HIS A 321 -26.41 -4.05 -11.65
CA HIS A 321 -25.83 -2.85 -12.25
C HIS A 321 -26.89 -1.91 -12.82
N ASP A 322 -27.94 -2.45 -13.44
CA ASP A 322 -29.07 -1.64 -13.93
C ASP A 322 -29.77 -0.92 -12.75
N GLU A 323 -29.88 -1.58 -11.60
CA GLU A 323 -30.42 -0.99 -10.39
C GLU A 323 -29.50 0.13 -9.84
N LEU A 324 -28.17 -0.07 -9.86
CA LEU A 324 -27.19 0.94 -9.46
C LEU A 324 -27.25 2.15 -10.41
N ASP A 325 -27.37 1.92 -11.70
CA ASP A 325 -27.47 2.98 -12.70
C ASP A 325 -28.82 3.75 -12.61
N ALA A 326 -29.85 3.13 -12.09
CA ALA A 326 -31.14 3.77 -11.78
C ALA A 326 -31.15 4.48 -10.40
N ASP A 327 -30.24 4.14 -9.49
CA ASP A 327 -30.15 4.71 -8.14
C ASP A 327 -29.42 6.05 -8.14
N THR A 328 -30.16 7.09 -8.52
CA THR A 328 -29.60 8.45 -8.56
C THR A 328 -29.20 8.98 -7.19
N ALA A 329 -29.76 8.45 -6.11
CA ALA A 329 -29.44 8.89 -4.75
C ALA A 329 -28.03 8.49 -4.36
N ILE A 330 -27.67 7.21 -4.53
CA ILE A 330 -26.30 6.74 -4.20
C ILE A 330 -25.27 7.40 -5.12
N GLN A 331 -25.59 7.59 -6.40
CA GLN A 331 -24.70 8.27 -7.33
C GLN A 331 -24.41 9.71 -6.87
N GLU A 332 -25.44 10.43 -6.42
CA GLU A 332 -25.27 11.81 -5.94
C GLU A 332 -24.50 11.86 -4.61
N GLU A 333 -24.71 10.91 -3.70
CA GLU A 333 -23.89 10.78 -2.49
C GLU A 333 -22.40 10.57 -2.81
N VAL A 334 -22.07 9.74 -3.80
CA VAL A 334 -20.69 9.53 -4.27
C VAL A 334 -20.12 10.79 -4.91
N ARG A 335 -20.92 11.50 -5.74
CA ARG A 335 -20.52 12.79 -6.30
C ARG A 335 -20.26 13.82 -5.20
N ASN A 336 -21.08 13.85 -4.15
CA ASN A 336 -20.89 14.75 -3.01
C ASN A 336 -19.62 14.42 -2.23
N ALA A 337 -19.32 13.14 -2.03
CA ALA A 337 -18.05 12.74 -1.40
C ALA A 337 -16.85 13.15 -2.26
N ALA A 338 -16.94 13.01 -3.59
CA ALA A 338 -15.90 13.44 -4.52
C ALA A 338 -15.74 14.98 -4.54
N ARG A 339 -16.85 15.74 -4.59
CA ARG A 339 -16.82 17.23 -4.51
C ARG A 339 -16.18 17.70 -3.21
N THR A 340 -16.56 17.09 -2.08
CA THR A 340 -15.99 17.42 -0.77
C THR A 340 -14.48 17.20 -0.74
N LEU A 341 -13.99 16.11 -1.33
CA LEU A 341 -12.56 15.88 -1.44
C LEU A 341 -11.89 16.91 -2.35
N LEU A 342 -12.48 17.19 -3.50
CA LEU A 342 -11.98 18.18 -4.47
C LEU A 342 -11.87 19.58 -3.84
N GLU A 343 -12.94 20.06 -3.24
CA GLU A 343 -13.01 21.37 -2.58
C GLU A 343 -12.00 21.45 -1.42
N GLY A 344 -11.90 20.39 -0.61
CA GLY A 344 -10.91 20.28 0.45
C GLY A 344 -9.48 20.37 -0.07
N VAL A 345 -9.15 19.69 -1.15
CA VAL A 345 -7.83 19.73 -1.79
C VAL A 345 -7.51 21.12 -2.30
N MET A 346 -8.45 21.78 -2.98
CA MET A 346 -8.26 23.14 -3.50
C MET A 346 -8.13 24.15 -2.36
N ALA A 347 -8.96 24.05 -1.33
CA ALA A 347 -8.88 24.91 -0.15
C ALA A 347 -7.53 24.72 0.58
N LYS A 348 -7.03 23.48 0.67
CA LYS A 348 -5.75 23.21 1.31
C LYS A 348 -4.58 23.79 0.52
N ARG A 349 -4.59 23.69 -0.78
CA ARG A 349 -3.57 24.30 -1.65
C ARG A 349 -3.56 25.82 -1.59
N SER A 350 -4.73 26.45 -1.41
CA SER A 350 -4.85 27.90 -1.22
C SER A 350 -4.61 28.37 0.21
N GLY A 351 -4.32 27.45 1.16
CA GLY A 351 -4.11 27.76 2.56
C GLY A 351 -5.41 28.10 3.35
N GLN A 352 -6.57 27.75 2.80
CA GLN A 352 -7.88 28.06 3.38
C GLN A 352 -8.54 26.83 4.05
N PHE A 353 -7.93 25.68 3.98
CA PHE A 353 -8.49 24.46 4.61
C PHE A 353 -8.34 24.51 6.11
N VAL A 354 -9.45 24.33 6.81
CA VAL A 354 -9.50 24.17 8.28
C VAL A 354 -10.00 22.75 8.57
N ALA A 355 -9.18 21.94 9.21
CA ALA A 355 -9.57 20.59 9.59
C ALA A 355 -10.64 20.64 10.68
N ALA A 356 -11.68 19.81 10.56
CA ALA A 356 -12.70 19.71 11.59
C ALA A 356 -12.06 19.25 12.91
N GLY A 357 -12.24 20.04 13.97
CA GLY A 357 -11.73 19.74 15.30
C GLY A 357 -10.31 20.25 15.60
N GLU A 358 -9.67 21.03 14.74
CA GLU A 358 -8.40 21.70 15.06
C GLU A 358 -8.52 22.65 16.26
N GLU A 359 -9.72 23.13 16.52
CA GLU A 359 -10.05 24.00 17.67
C GLU A 359 -10.21 23.22 18.98
N LEU A 360 -10.31 21.91 18.94
CA LEU A 360 -10.51 21.07 20.09
C LEU A 360 -9.18 20.69 20.74
N SER A 361 -9.13 20.73 22.08
CA SER A 361 -7.98 20.21 22.82
C SER A 361 -7.74 18.75 22.47
N SER A 362 -6.47 18.35 22.31
CA SER A 362 -6.10 16.97 22.02
C SER A 362 -6.72 16.02 23.05
N PRO A 363 -7.30 14.89 22.61
CA PRO A 363 -7.85 13.91 23.53
C PRO A 363 -6.74 13.38 24.47
N ARG A 364 -7.13 13.01 25.66
CA ARG A 364 -6.22 12.41 26.65
C ARG A 364 -5.53 11.20 26.03
N GLN A 365 -4.22 11.21 26.04
CA GLN A 365 -3.43 10.04 25.62
C GLN A 365 -3.69 8.87 26.58
N LYS A 366 -3.91 7.68 26.01
CA LYS A 366 -4.10 6.44 26.77
C LYS A 366 -2.80 5.94 27.36
#